data_c6fab6d03689e0643f4413d2a03fc5d5
#
_entry.id   c6fab6d03689e0643f4413d2a03fc5d5
#
_cell.length_a   1.000
_cell.length_b   1.000
_cell.length_c   1.000
_cell.angle_alpha   90.00
_cell.angle_beta   90.00
_cell.angle_gamma   90.00
#
_symmetry.space_group_name_H-M   'P 1'
#
loop_
_entity.id
_entity.type
_entity.pdbx_description
1 polymer ?
#
loop_
_entity_poly.entity_id
_entity_poly.type
_entity_poly.pdbx_seq_one_letter_code
_entity_poly.pdbx_strand_id
1 'polypeptide(L)'
;MTDVDEGVVDEIAERGSNPLIEEVAALVERQHAHDEPGVSRETLDAYANALAANSEFGVDPEEFATAIDERLTGAERGAGDDALYNADGRISAYPPRWHAELGGSTDVAAYVSFVEREVAGHESDAPGGGAGEGVPEGQLVDTVATVGRIERERANEALEDARADGRIVEGPGQHPDGGEELADEKADRSDGE
;
A
#
# COMPACT_ATOMS: atom_id res chain seq x y z
N MET A 1 6.70 25.21 -6.06
CA MET A 1 8.00 24.56 -5.74
C MET A 1 7.63 23.54 -4.69
N THR A 2 7.57 22.28 -5.09
CA THR A 2 7.16 21.19 -4.20
C THR A 2 8.26 20.99 -3.16
N ASP A 3 7.90 21.02 -1.88
CA ASP A 3 8.82 20.77 -0.77
C ASP A 3 9.08 19.26 -0.71
N VAL A 4 10.32 18.84 -0.79
CA VAL A 4 10.73 17.42 -0.66
C VAL A 4 11.06 17.18 0.80
N ASP A 5 10.43 16.18 1.40
CA ASP A 5 10.72 15.75 2.76
C ASP A 5 12.01 14.91 2.79
N GLU A 6 13.03 15.42 3.50
CA GLU A 6 14.32 14.73 3.62
C GLU A 6 14.19 13.37 4.33
N GLY A 7 13.24 13.22 5.26
CA GLY A 7 12.99 11.97 5.95
C GLY A 7 12.47 10.87 4.99
N VAL A 8 11.67 11.24 3.99
CA VAL A 8 11.22 10.32 2.94
C VAL A 8 12.39 9.88 2.07
N VAL A 9 13.28 10.81 1.71
CA VAL A 9 14.49 10.51 0.93
C VAL A 9 15.40 9.56 1.70
N ASP A 10 15.58 9.78 3.00
CA ASP A 10 16.38 8.93 3.88
C ASP A 10 15.75 7.51 4.02
N GLU A 11 14.43 7.41 4.17
CA GLU A 11 13.75 6.11 4.23
C GLU A 11 13.86 5.33 2.91
N ILE A 12 13.81 6.03 1.76
CA ILE A 12 14.07 5.38 0.47
C ILE A 12 15.53 4.86 0.44
N ALA A 13 16.47 5.65 0.96
CA ALA A 13 17.89 5.28 1.04
C ALA A 13 18.13 4.00 1.84
N GLU A 14 17.46 3.85 2.96
CA GLU A 14 17.58 2.66 3.83
C GLU A 14 17.09 1.37 3.13
N ARG A 15 16.20 1.48 2.14
CA ARG A 15 15.69 0.33 1.38
C ARG A 15 16.65 -0.15 0.27
N GLY A 16 17.61 0.67 -0.12
CA GLY A 16 18.65 0.31 -1.09
C GLY A 16 18.96 1.39 -2.11
N SER A 17 20.05 1.19 -2.84
CA SER A 17 20.56 2.15 -3.83
C SER A 17 19.79 2.18 -5.17
N ASN A 18 18.87 1.24 -5.38
CA ASN A 18 18.06 1.16 -6.61
C ASN A 18 16.61 0.83 -6.23
N PRO A 19 15.88 1.81 -5.65
CA PRO A 19 14.50 1.60 -5.21
C PRO A 19 13.58 1.37 -6.40
N LEU A 20 12.58 0.50 -6.21
CA LEU A 20 11.53 0.29 -7.21
C LEU A 20 10.62 1.52 -7.28
N ILE A 21 10.16 1.84 -8.48
CA ILE A 21 9.39 3.07 -8.74
C ILE A 21 8.06 3.07 -8.00
N GLU A 22 7.39 1.93 -7.99
CA GLU A 22 6.15 1.72 -7.25
C GLU A 22 6.36 1.86 -5.74
N GLU A 23 7.50 1.42 -5.19
CA GLU A 23 7.84 1.60 -3.78
C GLU A 23 8.10 3.06 -3.44
N VAL A 24 8.80 3.79 -4.32
CA VAL A 24 9.01 5.23 -4.16
C VAL A 24 7.68 5.97 -4.21
N ALA A 25 6.82 5.65 -5.18
CA ALA A 25 5.50 6.27 -5.30
C ALA A 25 4.64 6.00 -4.07
N ALA A 26 4.60 4.75 -3.58
CA ALA A 26 3.85 4.37 -2.38
C ALA A 26 4.37 5.09 -1.12
N LEU A 27 5.70 5.20 -0.97
CA LEU A 27 6.30 5.85 0.18
C LEU A 27 6.04 7.35 0.17
N VAL A 28 6.21 8.00 -0.98
CA VAL A 28 5.91 9.43 -1.13
C VAL A 28 4.42 9.69 -0.89
N GLU A 29 3.51 8.85 -1.43
CA GLU A 29 2.08 8.96 -1.20
C GLU A 29 1.73 8.84 0.28
N ARG A 30 2.36 7.93 1.00
CA ARG A 30 2.11 7.69 2.42
C ARG A 30 2.59 8.82 3.32
N GLN A 31 3.76 9.38 3.04
CA GLN A 31 4.43 10.31 3.94
C GLN A 31 4.27 11.78 3.53
N HIS A 32 4.09 12.06 2.25
CA HIS A 32 3.88 13.41 1.79
C HIS A 32 2.45 13.85 2.11
N ALA A 33 2.30 14.71 3.12
CA ALA A 33 0.99 15.16 3.61
C ALA A 33 0.11 15.74 2.50
N HIS A 34 -1.08 15.17 2.34
CA HIS A 34 -2.07 15.61 1.36
C HIS A 34 -3.49 15.23 1.78
N ASP A 35 -4.47 16.03 1.36
CA ASP A 35 -5.89 15.80 1.64
C ASP A 35 -6.59 14.97 0.56
N GLU A 36 -5.93 14.72 -0.57
CA GLU A 36 -6.46 14.04 -1.76
C GLU A 36 -5.70 12.72 -2.02
N PRO A 37 -6.37 11.71 -2.63
CA PRO A 37 -5.71 10.46 -3.02
C PRO A 37 -4.53 10.67 -3.97
N GLY A 38 -3.48 9.89 -3.81
CA GLY A 38 -2.31 9.94 -4.67
C GLY A 38 -1.45 11.18 -4.51
N VAL A 39 -0.40 11.26 -5.28
CA VAL A 39 0.54 12.39 -5.34
C VAL A 39 0.57 13.01 -6.72
N SER A 40 0.91 14.29 -6.80
CA SER A 40 1.06 14.97 -8.09
C SER A 40 2.31 14.45 -8.82
N ARG A 41 2.28 14.48 -10.15
CA ARG A 41 3.46 14.17 -10.96
C ARG A 41 4.64 15.07 -10.59
N GLU A 42 4.37 16.39 -10.38
CA GLU A 42 5.39 17.36 -9.97
C GLU A 42 6.07 16.96 -8.65
N THR A 43 5.33 16.39 -7.71
CA THR A 43 5.88 15.90 -6.44
C THR A 43 6.82 14.72 -6.69
N LEU A 44 6.41 13.71 -7.45
CA LEU A 44 7.24 12.56 -7.77
C LEU A 44 8.50 12.96 -8.54
N ASP A 45 8.40 13.87 -9.50
CA ASP A 45 9.55 14.40 -10.24
C ASP A 45 10.53 15.15 -9.30
N ALA A 46 10.01 15.86 -8.29
CA ALA A 46 10.85 16.51 -7.29
C ALA A 46 11.63 15.51 -6.43
N TYR A 47 10.98 14.41 -6.00
CA TYR A 47 11.65 13.32 -5.29
C TYR A 47 12.68 12.59 -6.16
N ALA A 48 12.36 12.31 -7.43
CA ALA A 48 13.32 11.71 -8.37
C ALA A 48 14.57 12.57 -8.53
N ASN A 49 14.43 13.90 -8.63
CA ASN A 49 15.55 14.83 -8.68
C ASN A 49 16.36 14.86 -7.37
N ALA A 50 15.70 14.80 -6.22
CA ALA A 50 16.38 14.75 -4.92
C ALA A 50 17.18 13.45 -4.76
N LEU A 51 16.63 12.31 -5.16
CA LEU A 51 17.32 11.02 -5.18
C LEU A 51 18.52 11.04 -6.13
N ALA A 52 18.35 11.58 -7.35
CA ALA A 52 19.44 11.72 -8.32
C ALA A 52 20.58 12.64 -7.85
N ALA A 53 20.28 13.63 -7.03
CA ALA A 53 21.29 14.53 -6.45
C ALA A 53 22.16 13.83 -5.39
N ASN A 54 21.69 12.74 -4.82
CA ASN A 54 22.43 11.91 -3.88
C ASN A 54 23.19 10.83 -4.67
N SER A 55 24.52 10.89 -4.66
CA SER A 55 25.40 9.98 -5.43
C SER A 55 25.35 8.51 -5.00
N GLU A 56 24.67 8.19 -3.93
CA GLU A 56 24.45 6.81 -3.47
C GLU A 56 23.36 6.09 -4.26
N PHE A 57 22.49 6.85 -4.96
CA PHE A 57 21.43 6.32 -5.80
C PHE A 57 21.79 6.35 -7.29
N GLY A 58 21.43 5.29 -7.98
CA GLY A 58 21.52 5.22 -9.43
C GLY A 58 20.24 5.72 -10.12
N VAL A 59 19.49 6.64 -9.53
CA VAL A 59 18.23 7.13 -10.08
C VAL A 59 18.49 8.16 -11.19
N ASP A 60 17.96 7.89 -12.37
CA ASP A 60 17.87 8.86 -13.46
C ASP A 60 16.46 9.43 -13.51
N PRO A 61 16.26 10.76 -13.36
CA PRO A 61 14.91 11.36 -13.31
C PRO A 61 14.11 11.19 -14.61
N GLU A 62 14.77 11.10 -15.79
CA GLU A 62 14.06 10.90 -17.07
C GLU A 62 13.60 9.44 -17.20
N GLU A 63 14.45 8.50 -16.78
CA GLU A 63 14.08 7.07 -16.73
C GLU A 63 12.97 6.84 -15.69
N PHE A 64 13.04 7.49 -14.52
CA PHE A 64 12.02 7.43 -13.50
C PHE A 64 10.67 7.95 -14.00
N ALA A 65 10.67 9.10 -14.66
CA ALA A 65 9.48 9.67 -15.26
C ALA A 65 8.85 8.75 -16.33
N THR A 66 9.67 8.16 -17.18
CA THR A 66 9.25 7.21 -18.22
C THR A 66 8.63 5.95 -17.59
N ALA A 67 9.26 5.42 -16.57
CA ALA A 67 8.80 4.21 -15.90
C ALA A 67 7.50 4.42 -15.12
N ILE A 68 7.24 5.61 -14.59
CA ILE A 68 5.90 5.96 -14.07
C ILE A 68 4.86 5.89 -15.19
N ASP A 69 5.14 6.48 -16.37
CA ASP A 69 4.19 6.49 -17.48
C ASP A 69 3.88 5.08 -18.00
N GLU A 70 4.88 4.19 -18.00
CA GLU A 70 4.72 2.79 -18.42
C GLU A 70 3.86 1.98 -17.42
N ARG A 71 3.92 2.30 -16.12
CA ARG A 71 3.16 1.62 -15.06
C ARG A 71 1.81 2.21 -14.79
N LEU A 72 1.58 3.47 -15.24
CA LEU A 72 0.35 4.17 -14.97
C LEU A 72 -0.82 3.55 -15.72
N THR A 73 -1.82 3.10 -14.98
CA THR A 73 -3.03 2.50 -15.53
C THR A 73 -4.29 3.28 -15.13
N GLY A 74 -5.31 3.21 -15.97
CA GLY A 74 -6.65 3.68 -15.65
C GLY A 74 -7.56 2.59 -15.07
N ALA A 75 -7.01 1.44 -14.66
CA ALA A 75 -7.79 0.37 -14.06
C ALA A 75 -8.38 0.84 -12.71
N GLU A 76 -9.63 0.49 -12.45
CA GLU A 76 -10.31 0.79 -11.18
C GLU A 76 -9.95 -0.21 -10.07
N ARG A 77 -9.43 -1.39 -10.46
CA ARG A 77 -9.03 -2.49 -9.58
C ARG A 77 -7.57 -2.85 -9.80
N GLY A 78 -7.03 -3.71 -8.93
CA GLY A 78 -5.65 -4.16 -9.02
C GLY A 78 -5.27 -4.69 -10.41
N ALA A 79 -4.17 -4.18 -10.97
CA ALA A 79 -3.66 -4.51 -12.29
C ALA A 79 -2.28 -5.19 -12.26
N GLY A 80 -1.77 -5.46 -11.06
CA GLY A 80 -0.45 -6.06 -10.82
C GLY A 80 0.28 -5.35 -9.69
N ASP A 81 1.32 -5.99 -9.17
CA ASP A 81 2.06 -5.50 -7.99
C ASP A 81 2.92 -4.26 -8.29
N ASP A 82 3.28 -4.05 -9.56
CA ASP A 82 4.07 -2.92 -10.04
C ASP A 82 3.23 -1.80 -10.69
N ALA A 83 1.89 -1.93 -10.66
CA ALA A 83 1.00 -0.96 -11.28
C ALA A 83 0.90 0.33 -10.45
N LEU A 84 0.86 1.46 -11.15
CA LEU A 84 0.47 2.75 -10.61
C LEU A 84 -0.89 3.16 -11.18
N TYR A 85 -1.67 3.86 -10.41
CA TYR A 85 -3.05 4.17 -10.74
C TYR A 85 -3.28 5.67 -10.88
N ASN A 86 -4.14 6.04 -11.83
CA ASN A 86 -4.62 7.42 -11.95
C ASN A 86 -5.79 7.63 -10.99
N ALA A 87 -5.56 8.40 -9.92
CA ALA A 87 -6.56 8.83 -8.96
C ALA A 87 -6.86 10.33 -9.19
N ASP A 88 -7.86 10.64 -10.01
CA ASP A 88 -8.30 12.01 -10.33
C ASP A 88 -7.16 12.92 -10.85
N GLY A 89 -6.28 12.38 -11.70
CA GLY A 89 -5.13 13.09 -12.28
C GLY A 89 -3.90 13.09 -11.40
N ARG A 90 -3.94 12.41 -10.27
CA ARG A 90 -2.81 12.15 -9.37
C ARG A 90 -2.37 10.69 -9.52
N ILE A 91 -1.19 10.37 -9.05
CA ILE A 91 -0.58 9.04 -9.14
C ILE A 91 -0.64 8.38 -7.77
N SER A 92 -1.23 7.19 -7.71
CA SER A 92 -1.35 6.41 -6.49
C SER A 92 -0.77 5.01 -6.69
N ALA A 93 -0.22 4.44 -5.62
CA ALA A 93 0.12 3.02 -5.55
C ALA A 93 -1.11 2.13 -5.35
N TYR A 94 -2.26 2.72 -5.05
CA TYR A 94 -3.51 2.00 -4.81
C TYR A 94 -4.58 2.33 -5.84
N PRO A 95 -5.43 1.36 -6.24
CA PRO A 95 -6.51 1.57 -7.18
C PRO A 95 -7.50 2.68 -6.72
N PRO A 96 -8.08 3.46 -7.64
CA PRO A 96 -9.06 4.50 -7.30
C PRO A 96 -10.23 3.99 -6.47
N ARG A 97 -10.64 2.74 -6.69
CA ARG A 97 -11.71 2.11 -5.92
C ARG A 97 -11.39 1.99 -4.42
N TRP A 98 -10.11 1.74 -4.07
CA TRP A 98 -9.69 1.66 -2.67
C TRP A 98 -9.87 3.01 -1.98
N HIS A 99 -9.49 4.09 -2.64
CA HIS A 99 -9.69 5.45 -2.14
C HIS A 99 -11.18 5.83 -2.04
N ALA A 100 -12.01 5.35 -2.98
CA ALA A 100 -13.45 5.62 -2.96
C ALA A 100 -14.19 4.90 -1.84
N GLU A 101 -13.81 3.63 -1.53
CA GLU A 101 -14.49 2.81 -0.53
C GLU A 101 -13.91 2.97 0.89
N LEU A 102 -12.60 3.17 1.01
CA LEU A 102 -11.87 3.17 2.28
C LEU A 102 -11.24 4.51 2.64
N GLY A 103 -11.23 5.46 1.70
CA GLY A 103 -10.52 6.73 1.87
C GLY A 103 -10.95 7.49 3.14
N GLY A 104 -9.94 7.83 3.97
CA GLY A 104 -10.17 8.51 5.25
C GLY A 104 -10.71 7.62 6.38
N SER A 105 -10.90 6.32 6.13
CA SER A 105 -11.30 5.37 7.18
C SER A 105 -10.09 4.89 7.99
N THR A 106 -10.30 4.67 9.28
CA THR A 106 -9.35 4.02 10.19
C THR A 106 -9.86 2.65 10.65
N ASP A 107 -10.95 2.15 10.08
CA ASP A 107 -11.53 0.85 10.43
C ASP A 107 -10.74 -0.28 9.76
N VAL A 108 -9.75 -0.81 10.46
CA VAL A 108 -8.84 -1.85 9.97
C VAL A 108 -9.59 -3.12 9.52
N ALA A 109 -10.67 -3.50 10.22
CA ALA A 109 -11.47 -4.67 9.83
C ALA A 109 -12.17 -4.45 8.47
N ALA A 110 -12.54 -3.22 8.14
CA ALA A 110 -13.07 -2.88 6.81
C ALA A 110 -12.00 -3.04 5.73
N TYR A 111 -10.73 -2.67 6.01
CA TYR A 111 -9.62 -2.88 5.07
C TYR A 111 -9.34 -4.37 4.85
N VAL A 112 -9.26 -5.18 5.91
CA VAL A 112 -9.08 -6.64 5.79
C VAL A 112 -10.19 -7.25 4.92
N SER A 113 -11.46 -6.96 5.25
CA SER A 113 -12.61 -7.44 4.48
C SER A 113 -12.59 -7.02 3.01
N PHE A 114 -12.07 -5.82 2.75
CA PHE A 114 -11.98 -5.29 1.38
C PHE A 114 -10.90 -6.00 0.59
N VAL A 115 -9.69 -6.14 1.17
CA VAL A 115 -8.55 -6.83 0.53
C VAL A 115 -8.90 -8.28 0.25
N GLU A 116 -9.47 -9.00 1.21
CA GLU A 116 -9.92 -10.39 1.03
C GLU A 116 -10.90 -10.54 -0.13
N ARG A 117 -11.87 -9.63 -0.26
CA ARG A 117 -12.83 -9.65 -1.40
C ARG A 117 -12.16 -9.35 -2.74
N GLU A 118 -11.18 -8.45 -2.77
CA GLU A 118 -10.43 -8.14 -4.00
C GLU A 118 -9.57 -9.34 -4.41
N VAL A 119 -8.87 -9.98 -3.47
CA VAL A 119 -8.08 -11.19 -3.73
C VAL A 119 -8.98 -12.34 -4.18
N ALA A 120 -10.07 -12.63 -3.48
CA ALA A 120 -11.01 -13.68 -3.86
C ALA A 120 -11.63 -13.43 -5.24
N GLY A 121 -11.84 -12.17 -5.63
CA GLY A 121 -12.31 -11.80 -6.96
C GLY A 121 -11.33 -12.11 -8.09
N HIS A 122 -10.03 -12.16 -7.80
CA HIS A 122 -8.97 -12.49 -8.78
C HIS A 122 -8.72 -14.01 -8.88
N GLU A 123 -8.95 -14.77 -7.82
CA GLU A 123 -8.71 -16.23 -7.79
C GLU A 123 -9.71 -17.04 -8.62
N SER A 124 -10.78 -16.45 -9.11
CA SER A 124 -11.76 -17.15 -9.96
C SER A 124 -11.18 -17.60 -11.33
N ASP A 125 -10.02 -17.13 -11.73
CA ASP A 125 -9.37 -17.41 -13.01
C ASP A 125 -8.04 -18.18 -12.90
N ALA A 126 -7.50 -18.45 -11.70
CA ALA A 126 -6.24 -19.16 -11.53
C ALA A 126 -6.42 -20.47 -10.75
N PRO A 127 -6.10 -21.66 -11.32
CA PRO A 127 -6.14 -22.91 -10.58
C PRO A 127 -4.93 -22.98 -9.61
N GLY A 128 -5.14 -22.74 -8.31
CA GLY A 128 -4.15 -23.05 -7.29
C GLY A 128 -3.72 -21.93 -6.34
N GLY A 129 -4.37 -20.79 -6.32
CA GLY A 129 -4.18 -19.77 -5.30
C GLY A 129 -4.83 -20.22 -3.98
N GLY A 130 -4.01 -20.36 -2.90
CA GLY A 130 -4.51 -20.80 -1.60
C GLY A 130 -5.38 -19.72 -0.95
N ALA A 131 -6.68 -19.95 -0.90
CA ALA A 131 -7.54 -19.22 0.01
C ALA A 131 -7.04 -19.50 1.44
N GLY A 132 -6.55 -18.47 2.14
CA GLY A 132 -6.18 -18.62 3.55
C GLY A 132 -4.90 -18.00 4.03
N GLU A 133 -4.19 -17.23 3.21
CA GLU A 133 -3.13 -16.34 3.72
C GLU A 133 -3.76 -14.97 3.97
N GLY A 134 -3.86 -14.58 5.25
CA GLY A 134 -4.34 -13.26 5.64
C GLY A 134 -3.46 -12.13 5.08
N VAL A 135 -3.90 -10.90 5.22
CA VAL A 135 -3.14 -9.72 4.78
C VAL A 135 -1.92 -9.53 5.68
N PRO A 136 -0.68 -9.47 5.14
CA PRO A 136 0.51 -9.22 5.95
C PRO A 136 0.37 -7.91 6.74
N GLU A 137 0.76 -7.94 8.02
CA GLU A 137 0.62 -6.81 8.95
C GLU A 137 1.20 -5.51 8.39
N GLY A 138 2.46 -5.56 7.93
CA GLY A 138 3.15 -4.38 7.39
C GLY A 138 2.41 -3.78 6.19
N GLN A 139 1.91 -4.64 5.29
CA GLN A 139 1.12 -4.21 4.14
C GLN A 139 -0.22 -3.60 4.56
N LEU A 140 -0.90 -4.19 5.54
CA LEU A 140 -2.15 -3.67 6.06
C LEU A 140 -1.97 -2.28 6.68
N VAL A 141 -0.95 -2.11 7.52
CA VAL A 141 -0.61 -0.81 8.13
C VAL A 141 -0.28 0.23 7.06
N ASP A 142 0.52 -0.11 6.07
CA ASP A 142 0.88 0.80 4.98
C ASP A 142 -0.35 1.18 4.13
N THR A 143 -1.25 0.23 3.88
CA THR A 143 -2.50 0.48 3.18
C THR A 143 -3.42 1.41 3.97
N VAL A 144 -3.61 1.14 5.27
CA VAL A 144 -4.44 1.99 6.16
C VAL A 144 -3.84 3.39 6.27
N ALA A 145 -2.53 3.51 6.40
CA ALA A 145 -1.86 4.81 6.46
C ALA A 145 -2.05 5.61 5.16
N THR A 146 -1.84 4.99 4.00
CA THR A 146 -1.88 5.65 2.70
C THR A 146 -3.32 5.96 2.27
N VAL A 147 -4.18 4.97 2.22
CA VAL A 147 -5.57 5.14 1.76
C VAL A 147 -6.41 5.89 2.80
N GLY A 148 -6.18 5.62 4.10
CA GLY A 148 -6.78 6.35 5.22
C GLY A 148 -6.24 7.77 5.38
N ARG A 149 -5.12 8.10 4.76
CA ARG A 149 -4.44 9.41 4.87
C ARG A 149 -4.16 9.79 6.32
N ILE A 150 -3.56 8.87 7.05
CA ILE A 150 -3.16 9.04 8.44
C ILE A 150 -1.68 8.67 8.61
N GLU A 151 -1.07 9.18 9.66
CA GLU A 151 0.28 8.78 10.04
C GLU A 151 0.38 7.27 10.29
N ARG A 152 1.50 6.66 9.89
CA ARG A 152 1.73 5.21 10.05
C ARG A 152 1.61 4.75 11.51
N GLU A 153 2.03 5.57 12.46
CA GLU A 153 1.88 5.30 13.89
C GLU A 153 0.41 5.18 14.28
N ARG A 154 -0.44 6.07 13.74
CA ARG A 154 -1.89 6.03 13.94
C ARG A 154 -2.54 4.80 13.31
N ALA A 155 -2.04 4.34 12.17
CA ALA A 155 -2.49 3.10 11.54
C ALA A 155 -2.13 1.87 12.40
N ASN A 156 -0.92 1.85 12.98
CA ASN A 156 -0.52 0.81 13.94
C ASN A 156 -1.42 0.80 15.19
N GLU A 157 -1.71 1.96 15.77
CA GLU A 157 -2.63 2.06 16.92
C GLU A 157 -4.01 1.49 16.57
N ALA A 158 -4.55 1.82 15.39
CA ALA A 158 -5.84 1.31 14.94
C ALA A 158 -5.84 -0.22 14.73
N LEU A 159 -4.72 -0.78 14.30
CA LEU A 159 -4.52 -2.23 14.18
C LEU A 159 -4.55 -2.90 15.56
N GLU A 160 -3.77 -2.38 16.52
CA GLU A 160 -3.73 -2.91 17.89
C GLU A 160 -5.10 -2.84 18.57
N ASP A 161 -5.83 -1.73 18.41
CA ASP A 161 -7.20 -1.57 18.89
C ASP A 161 -8.14 -2.62 18.27
N ALA A 162 -8.05 -2.86 16.96
CA ALA A 162 -8.87 -3.85 16.29
C ALA A 162 -8.57 -5.29 16.76
N ARG A 163 -7.31 -5.61 17.08
CA ARG A 163 -6.89 -6.88 17.71
C ARG A 163 -7.43 -7.00 19.14
N ALA A 164 -7.27 -5.96 19.95
CA ALA A 164 -7.74 -5.94 21.33
C ALA A 164 -9.27 -6.12 21.43
N ASP A 165 -10.01 -5.55 20.48
CA ASP A 165 -11.45 -5.68 20.36
C ASP A 165 -11.90 -7.04 19.76
N GLY A 166 -10.97 -7.87 19.30
CA GLY A 166 -11.24 -9.16 18.67
C GLY A 166 -11.93 -9.05 17.31
N ARG A 167 -11.80 -7.91 16.63
CA ARG A 167 -12.37 -7.70 15.28
C ARG A 167 -11.52 -8.34 14.18
N ILE A 168 -10.23 -8.44 14.43
CA ILE A 168 -9.25 -9.14 13.60
C ILE A 168 -8.42 -10.07 14.47
N VAL A 169 -7.85 -11.10 13.86
CA VAL A 169 -6.99 -12.07 14.53
C VAL A 169 -5.79 -12.39 13.64
N GLU A 170 -4.66 -12.72 14.25
CA GLU A 170 -3.52 -13.24 13.48
C GLU A 170 -3.90 -14.60 12.88
N GLY A 171 -3.83 -14.68 11.56
CA GLY A 171 -3.99 -15.94 10.84
C GLY A 171 -2.86 -16.91 11.14
N PRO A 172 -3.04 -18.23 10.92
CA PRO A 172 -2.00 -19.23 11.10
C PRO A 172 -0.96 -19.17 9.97
N GLY A 173 -0.24 -18.06 9.87
CA GLY A 173 0.84 -17.88 8.91
C GLY A 173 2.04 -18.78 9.24
N GLN A 174 2.68 -19.38 8.22
CA GLN A 174 3.94 -20.12 8.37
C GLN A 174 5.17 -19.18 8.38
N HIS A 175 4.97 -17.88 8.35
CA HIS A 175 5.99 -16.84 8.39
C HIS A 175 5.94 -16.07 9.72
N PRO A 176 7.08 -15.51 10.18
CA PRO A 176 7.12 -14.70 11.40
C PRO A 176 6.25 -13.42 11.33
N ASP A 177 5.87 -12.99 10.12
CA ASP A 177 4.88 -11.95 9.91
C ASP A 177 3.55 -12.63 9.52
N GLY A 178 2.78 -13.11 10.50
CA GLY A 178 1.47 -13.72 10.29
C GLY A 178 0.51 -12.77 9.55
N GLY A 179 -0.37 -13.33 8.71
CA GLY A 179 -1.41 -12.53 8.05
C GLY A 179 -2.58 -12.22 8.98
N GLU A 180 -3.20 -11.08 8.79
CA GLU A 180 -4.41 -10.65 9.52
C GLU A 180 -5.68 -11.16 8.86
N GLU A 181 -6.59 -11.70 9.65
CA GLU A 181 -7.89 -12.25 9.21
C GLU A 181 -9.05 -11.71 10.06
N LEU A 182 -10.26 -11.82 9.55
CA LEU A 182 -11.45 -11.53 10.35
C LEU A 182 -11.70 -12.64 11.37
N ALA A 183 -12.16 -12.26 12.56
CA ALA A 183 -12.38 -13.18 13.67
C ALA A 183 -13.41 -14.29 13.36
N ASP A 184 -14.45 -13.95 12.62
CA ASP A 184 -15.53 -14.90 12.24
C ASP A 184 -15.05 -16.00 11.29
N GLU A 185 -14.11 -15.71 10.40
CA GLU A 185 -13.58 -16.66 9.43
C GLU A 185 -12.67 -17.69 10.09
N LYS A 186 -11.93 -17.31 11.13
CA LYS A 186 -11.09 -18.24 11.90
C LYS A 186 -11.92 -19.26 12.67
N ALA A 187 -13.11 -18.90 13.15
CA ALA A 187 -13.99 -19.80 13.88
C ALA A 187 -14.50 -20.97 13.00
N ASP A 188 -14.79 -20.69 11.71
CA ASP A 188 -15.27 -21.69 10.76
C ASP A 188 -14.20 -22.74 10.38
N ARG A 189 -12.92 -22.33 10.35
CA ARG A 189 -11.79 -23.23 10.04
C ARG A 189 -11.41 -24.15 11.21
N SER A 190 -11.74 -23.79 12.43
CA SER A 190 -11.39 -24.55 13.64
C SER A 190 -12.31 -25.75 13.89
N ASP A 191 -13.51 -25.78 13.31
CA ASP A 191 -14.50 -26.85 13.47
C ASP A 191 -14.39 -27.98 12.41
N GLY A 192 -13.36 -27.98 11.57
CA GLY A 192 -13.18 -28.91 10.44
C GLY A 192 -12.20 -30.08 10.69
N GLU A 193 -11.79 -30.42 11.94
CA GLU A 193 -11.00 -31.61 12.25
C GLU A 193 -11.78 -32.68 12.99
#